data_4c9c6e5d649234066bd48d0e00168212
#
_entry.id   4c9c6e5d649234066bd48d0e00168212
#
_cell.length_a   1.000
_cell.length_b   1.000
_cell.length_c   1.000
_cell.angle_alpha   90.00
_cell.angle_beta   90.00
_cell.angle_gamma   90.00
#
_symmetry.space_group_name_H-M   'P 1'
#
loop_
_entity.id
_entity.type
_entity.pdbx_description
1 polymer ?
#
loop_
_entity_poly.entity_id
_entity_poly.type
_entity_poly.pdbx_seq_one_letter_code
_entity_poly.pdbx_strand_id
1 'polypeptide(L)'
;MPELPEVETTVKGLRRYIIGLTIKNVWTDLATKDKRQKDSVANPRFFTVFKKAVLNKKVLSIERRGKNILINVSGNKTILVHMKMTGYLFYGKDPKIKFAHVVFSLSSPRRGGAGKKYLVFSDARKFGKITLLDTKTAHDSKHLSDIGPEPLDKSFNLEKLKERLNKKSNGKIKTVLIDQNIIAGIGNIYSDEILWRAGVYPERKVSTLLRQGSGGQEIKNIYRAMKNTLAKGINFGGDSISDYRNIYGLPGKFQMHHEAYGRTGEKCRKKNCKGIIKRKVINGRSAHFCSVHQK
;
A
#
# COMPACT_ATOMS: atom_id res chain seq x y z
N MET A 1 -2.48 -1.83 8.07
CA MET A 1 -2.45 -0.78 7.02
C MET A 1 -2.09 -1.44 5.71
N PRO A 2 -2.90 -1.30 4.66
CA PRO A 2 -2.55 -1.82 3.34
C PRO A 2 -1.17 -1.33 2.87
N GLU A 3 -0.31 -2.27 2.48
CA GLU A 3 1.01 -2.04 1.92
C GLU A 3 0.97 -2.23 0.40
N LEU A 4 2.10 -2.27 -0.27
CA LEU A 4 2.16 -2.39 -1.74
C LEU A 4 1.31 -3.56 -2.30
N PRO A 5 1.39 -4.80 -1.76
CA PRO A 5 0.62 -5.89 -2.33
C PRO A 5 -0.90 -5.72 -2.23
N GLU A 6 -1.41 -5.18 -1.12
CA GLU A 6 -2.84 -4.92 -0.93
C GLU A 6 -3.33 -3.83 -1.89
N VAL A 7 -2.53 -2.76 -2.03
CA VAL A 7 -2.86 -1.66 -2.95
C VAL A 7 -2.83 -2.13 -4.40
N GLU A 8 -1.83 -2.93 -4.79
CA GLU A 8 -1.73 -3.49 -6.13
C GLU A 8 -2.88 -4.45 -6.45
N THR A 9 -3.27 -5.29 -5.49
CA THR A 9 -4.44 -6.18 -5.63
C THR A 9 -5.72 -5.38 -5.86
N THR A 10 -5.91 -4.30 -5.10
CA THR A 10 -7.04 -3.38 -5.26
C THR A 10 -7.01 -2.73 -6.64
N VAL A 11 -5.87 -2.20 -7.07
CA VAL A 11 -5.70 -1.55 -8.38
C VAL A 11 -5.99 -2.53 -9.53
N LYS A 12 -5.45 -3.76 -9.47
CA LYS A 12 -5.73 -4.81 -10.48
C LYS A 12 -7.23 -5.11 -10.58
N GLY A 13 -7.90 -5.23 -9.45
CA GLY A 13 -9.34 -5.43 -9.42
C GLY A 13 -10.10 -4.25 -10.02
N LEU A 14 -9.79 -3.02 -9.62
CA LEU A 14 -10.46 -1.82 -10.13
C LEU A 14 -10.24 -1.63 -11.64
N ARG A 15 -9.03 -1.86 -12.15
CA ARG A 15 -8.73 -1.80 -13.61
C ARG A 15 -9.69 -2.64 -14.43
N ARG A 16 -10.03 -3.83 -13.93
CA ARG A 16 -10.91 -4.77 -14.64
C ARG A 16 -12.35 -4.28 -14.75
N TYR A 17 -12.83 -3.49 -13.79
CA TYR A 17 -14.26 -3.24 -13.64
C TYR A 17 -14.70 -1.79 -13.82
N ILE A 18 -13.86 -0.81 -13.49
CA ILE A 18 -14.34 0.58 -13.46
C ILE A 18 -13.78 1.46 -14.59
N ILE A 19 -12.76 1.00 -15.33
CA ILE A 19 -12.28 1.73 -16.51
C ILE A 19 -13.42 1.83 -17.53
N GLY A 20 -13.61 3.05 -18.06
CA GLY A 20 -14.68 3.35 -19.02
C GLY A 20 -16.01 3.71 -18.37
N LEU A 21 -16.21 3.48 -17.06
CA LEU A 21 -17.41 3.92 -16.36
C LEU A 21 -17.37 5.43 -16.08
N THR A 22 -18.56 6.02 -15.95
CA THR A 22 -18.75 7.44 -15.66
C THR A 22 -19.23 7.64 -14.23
N ILE A 23 -18.63 8.59 -13.51
CA ILE A 23 -19.03 8.96 -12.14
C ILE A 23 -20.32 9.80 -12.23
N LYS A 24 -21.45 9.30 -11.75
CA LYS A 24 -22.76 9.95 -11.78
C LYS A 24 -23.14 10.67 -10.51
N ASN A 25 -22.58 10.26 -9.39
CA ASN A 25 -22.73 10.96 -8.12
C ASN A 25 -21.57 10.59 -7.18
N VAL A 26 -21.33 11.46 -6.23
CA VAL A 26 -20.46 11.18 -5.07
C VAL A 26 -21.16 11.63 -3.81
N TRP A 27 -21.13 10.77 -2.80
CA TRP A 27 -21.67 11.03 -1.47
C TRP A 27 -20.60 10.74 -0.41
N THR A 28 -20.66 11.46 0.71
CA THR A 28 -19.87 11.19 1.91
C THR A 28 -20.63 11.60 3.17
N ASP A 29 -20.43 10.87 4.26
CA ASP A 29 -20.82 11.24 5.62
C ASP A 29 -19.65 11.86 6.43
N LEU A 30 -18.47 11.93 5.82
CA LEU A 30 -17.31 12.49 6.49
C LEU A 30 -17.43 14.02 6.59
N ALA A 31 -17.27 14.54 7.80
CA ALA A 31 -17.19 15.97 8.06
C ALA A 31 -16.16 16.22 9.16
N THR A 32 -15.02 16.78 8.82
CA THR A 32 -13.96 17.08 9.79
C THR A 32 -13.42 18.50 9.65
N LYS A 33 -13.04 19.08 10.79
CA LYS A 33 -12.30 20.34 10.86
C LYS A 33 -10.78 20.13 10.99
N ASP A 34 -10.29 18.88 10.99
CA ASP A 34 -8.86 18.57 11.08
C ASP A 34 -8.09 19.18 9.90
N LYS A 35 -7.15 20.09 10.23
CA LYS A 35 -6.30 20.78 9.24
C LYS A 35 -5.50 19.82 8.34
N ARG A 36 -5.19 18.60 8.83
CA ARG A 36 -4.50 17.56 8.06
C ARG A 36 -5.36 16.99 6.94
N GLN A 37 -6.68 17.14 7.04
CA GLN A 37 -7.68 16.69 6.07
C GLN A 37 -8.22 17.83 5.20
N LYS A 38 -7.64 19.05 5.26
CA LYS A 38 -8.14 20.23 4.54
C LYS A 38 -8.31 20.05 3.02
N ASP A 39 -7.50 19.17 2.43
CA ASP A 39 -7.47 18.82 1.00
C ASP A 39 -8.00 17.40 0.75
N SER A 40 -8.97 16.94 1.51
CA SER A 40 -9.62 15.65 1.33
C SER A 40 -11.14 15.77 1.37
N VAL A 41 -11.81 14.74 0.87
CA VAL A 41 -13.28 14.65 0.86
C VAL A 41 -13.91 14.67 2.26
N ALA A 42 -13.12 14.49 3.31
CA ALA A 42 -13.57 14.65 4.68
C ALA A 42 -13.75 16.12 5.10
N ASN A 43 -13.22 17.08 4.34
CA ASN A 43 -13.47 18.51 4.55
C ASN A 43 -14.68 18.93 3.71
N PRO A 44 -15.78 19.45 4.30
CA PRO A 44 -17.00 19.78 3.54
C PRO A 44 -16.80 20.80 2.42
N ARG A 45 -15.96 21.84 2.63
CA ARG A 45 -15.66 22.83 1.58
C ARG A 45 -14.91 22.19 0.42
N PHE A 46 -13.91 21.37 0.72
CA PHE A 46 -13.17 20.65 -0.32
C PHE A 46 -14.08 19.64 -1.04
N PHE A 47 -14.95 18.95 -0.32
CA PHE A 47 -15.88 17.97 -0.91
C PHE A 47 -16.78 18.59 -1.97
N THR A 48 -17.29 19.80 -1.76
CA THR A 48 -18.10 20.52 -2.75
C THR A 48 -17.32 20.72 -4.06
N VAL A 49 -16.08 21.18 -3.98
CA VAL A 49 -15.19 21.36 -5.15
C VAL A 49 -14.85 20.03 -5.80
N PHE A 50 -14.48 19.01 -4.99
CA PHE A 50 -14.19 17.67 -5.44
C PHE A 50 -15.36 17.07 -6.23
N LYS A 51 -16.56 17.09 -5.65
CA LYS A 51 -17.77 16.54 -6.27
C LYS A 51 -18.03 17.19 -7.63
N LYS A 52 -17.99 18.51 -7.70
CA LYS A 52 -18.17 19.26 -8.97
C LYS A 52 -17.14 18.84 -10.03
N ALA A 53 -15.88 18.67 -9.63
CA ALA A 53 -14.78 18.34 -10.53
C ALA A 53 -14.85 16.91 -11.09
N VAL A 54 -15.40 15.94 -10.34
CA VAL A 54 -15.43 14.53 -10.76
C VAL A 54 -16.77 14.09 -11.33
N LEU A 55 -17.84 14.88 -11.14
CA LEU A 55 -19.17 14.56 -11.65
C LEU A 55 -19.15 14.47 -13.18
N ASN A 56 -19.81 13.44 -13.73
CA ASN A 56 -19.87 13.12 -15.16
C ASN A 56 -18.50 12.85 -15.81
N LYS A 57 -17.44 12.64 -15.04
CA LYS A 57 -16.13 12.26 -15.57
C LYS A 57 -16.05 10.74 -15.79
N LYS A 58 -15.44 10.35 -16.91
CA LYS A 58 -15.16 8.96 -17.27
C LYS A 58 -13.85 8.53 -16.65
N VAL A 59 -13.80 7.34 -16.04
CA VAL A 59 -12.55 6.72 -15.57
C VAL A 59 -11.72 6.28 -16.77
N LEU A 60 -10.48 6.76 -16.87
CA LEU A 60 -9.59 6.54 -18.01
C LEU A 60 -8.55 5.47 -17.70
N SER A 61 -7.87 5.59 -16.57
CA SER A 61 -6.86 4.62 -16.12
C SER A 61 -6.81 4.55 -14.58
N ILE A 62 -6.19 3.50 -14.07
CA ILE A 62 -5.97 3.31 -12.63
C ILE A 62 -4.54 2.86 -12.43
N GLU A 63 -3.83 3.52 -11.55
CA GLU A 63 -2.42 3.31 -11.29
C GLU A 63 -2.16 3.18 -9.80
N ARG A 64 -1.01 2.61 -9.45
CA ARG A 64 -0.50 2.58 -8.09
C ARG A 64 0.80 3.39 -8.01
N ARG A 65 0.93 4.17 -6.93
CA ARG A 65 2.20 4.79 -6.56
C ARG A 65 2.43 4.58 -5.06
N GLY A 66 3.38 3.71 -4.71
CA GLY A 66 3.59 3.28 -3.34
C GLY A 66 2.33 2.66 -2.73
N LYS A 67 1.80 3.27 -1.69
CA LYS A 67 0.55 2.88 -1.01
C LYS A 67 -0.67 3.70 -1.45
N ASN A 68 -0.55 4.42 -2.56
CA ASN A 68 -1.62 5.25 -3.12
C ASN A 68 -2.22 4.61 -4.38
N ILE A 69 -3.52 4.79 -4.55
CA ILE A 69 -4.28 4.46 -5.76
C ILE A 69 -4.56 5.78 -6.48
N LEU A 70 -4.26 5.84 -7.77
CA LEU A 70 -4.54 6.96 -8.65
C LEU A 70 -5.62 6.53 -9.63
N ILE A 71 -6.80 7.15 -9.57
CA ILE A 71 -7.90 6.93 -10.51
C ILE A 71 -7.95 8.16 -11.43
N ASN A 72 -7.40 8.02 -12.63
CA ASN A 72 -7.37 9.08 -13.62
C ASN A 72 -8.73 9.18 -14.31
N VAL A 73 -9.28 10.37 -14.35
CA VAL A 73 -10.60 10.64 -14.95
C VAL A 73 -10.49 11.70 -16.04
N SER A 74 -11.49 11.77 -16.93
CA SER A 74 -11.53 12.75 -17.99
C SER A 74 -11.50 14.19 -17.43
N GLY A 75 -10.95 15.14 -18.21
CA GLY A 75 -10.79 16.54 -17.79
C GLY A 75 -9.53 16.76 -16.96
N ASN A 76 -8.49 15.96 -17.18
CA ASN A 76 -7.17 16.11 -16.57
C ASN A 76 -7.21 16.10 -15.03
N LYS A 77 -8.00 15.21 -14.43
CA LYS A 77 -8.13 15.05 -12.98
C LYS A 77 -7.78 13.64 -12.55
N THR A 78 -7.13 13.55 -11.39
CA THR A 78 -6.76 12.28 -10.74
C THR A 78 -7.33 12.27 -9.33
N ILE A 79 -8.16 11.26 -9.03
CA ILE A 79 -8.61 10.97 -7.68
C ILE A 79 -7.52 10.13 -7.02
N LEU A 80 -6.87 10.69 -6.00
CA LEU A 80 -5.87 9.99 -5.21
C LEU A 80 -6.55 9.38 -3.98
N VAL A 81 -6.37 8.07 -3.77
CA VAL A 81 -6.87 7.36 -2.60
C VAL A 81 -5.71 6.76 -1.81
N HIS A 82 -5.58 7.13 -0.55
CA HIS A 82 -4.70 6.48 0.41
C HIS A 82 -5.54 5.78 1.49
N MET A 83 -5.53 4.46 1.49
CA MET A 83 -6.38 3.64 2.37
C MET A 83 -6.04 3.72 3.87
N LYS A 84 -4.83 4.19 4.22
CA LYS A 84 -4.33 4.31 5.62
C LYS A 84 -4.40 3.00 6.38
N MET A 85 -5.05 2.94 7.55
CA MET A 85 -4.99 1.79 8.48
C MET A 85 -6.01 0.71 8.18
N THR A 86 -7.27 1.10 8.03
CA THR A 86 -8.43 0.20 7.95
C THR A 86 -9.26 0.39 6.68
N GLY A 87 -8.84 1.32 5.81
CA GLY A 87 -9.57 1.63 4.58
C GLY A 87 -9.42 0.54 3.52
N TYR A 88 -10.48 0.31 2.76
CA TYR A 88 -10.49 -0.49 1.54
C TYR A 88 -11.54 0.03 0.56
N LEU A 89 -11.40 -0.34 -0.71
CA LEU A 89 -12.36 -0.01 -1.76
C LEU A 89 -13.17 -1.26 -2.11
N PHE A 90 -14.49 -1.14 -2.07
CA PHE A 90 -15.45 -2.17 -2.47
C PHE A 90 -16.14 -1.76 -3.77
N TYR A 91 -16.36 -2.70 -4.68
CA TYR A 91 -17.09 -2.49 -5.92
C TYR A 91 -18.26 -3.48 -6.02
N GLY A 92 -19.49 -2.96 -6.11
CA GLY A 92 -20.66 -3.82 -6.12
C GLY A 92 -21.96 -3.11 -6.53
N LYS A 93 -23.07 -3.83 -6.40
CA LYS A 93 -24.43 -3.32 -6.70
C LYS A 93 -25.06 -2.60 -5.50
N ASP A 94 -24.66 -2.94 -4.28
CA ASP A 94 -25.15 -2.35 -3.05
C ASP A 94 -24.08 -1.46 -2.40
N PRO A 95 -24.32 -0.18 -2.14
CA PRO A 95 -23.40 0.71 -1.44
C PRO A 95 -23.45 0.56 0.08
N LYS A 96 -24.45 -0.17 0.64
CA LYS A 96 -24.66 -0.32 2.08
C LYS A 96 -23.74 -1.39 2.65
N ILE A 97 -22.46 -1.08 2.78
CA ILE A 97 -21.48 -1.91 3.46
C ILE A 97 -21.06 -1.28 4.80
N LYS A 98 -20.59 -2.10 5.72
CA LYS A 98 -20.13 -1.62 7.03
C LYS A 98 -19.04 -0.57 6.88
N PHE A 99 -19.14 0.54 7.63
CA PHE A 99 -18.19 1.66 7.59
C PHE A 99 -18.03 2.33 6.22
N ALA A 100 -19.06 2.32 5.38
CA ALA A 100 -19.08 3.07 4.12
C ALA A 100 -19.07 4.58 4.40
N HIS A 101 -18.07 5.29 3.91
CA HIS A 101 -17.92 6.73 4.14
C HIS A 101 -17.85 7.56 2.86
N VAL A 102 -17.42 6.98 1.74
CA VAL A 102 -17.47 7.67 0.44
C VAL A 102 -18.04 6.71 -0.59
N VAL A 103 -19.07 7.14 -1.31
CA VAL A 103 -19.77 6.34 -2.31
C VAL A 103 -19.76 7.05 -3.65
N PHE A 104 -19.13 6.44 -4.64
CA PHE A 104 -19.22 6.87 -6.04
C PHE A 104 -20.27 6.02 -6.75
N SER A 105 -21.31 6.67 -7.30
CA SER A 105 -22.28 6.01 -8.19
C SER A 105 -21.70 6.00 -9.60
N LEU A 106 -21.59 4.84 -10.19
CA LEU A 106 -20.98 4.63 -11.50
C LEU A 106 -22.03 4.14 -12.52
N SER A 107 -21.93 4.56 -13.77
CA SER A 107 -22.76 4.06 -14.86
C SER A 107 -21.95 3.69 -16.08
N SER A 108 -22.40 2.63 -16.78
CA SER A 108 -21.83 2.24 -18.07
C SER A 108 -22.40 3.12 -19.18
N PRO A 109 -21.61 3.48 -20.21
CA PRO A 109 -22.12 4.15 -21.42
C PRO A 109 -22.94 3.21 -22.32
N ARG A 110 -22.88 1.88 -22.11
CA ARG A 110 -23.62 0.91 -22.93
C ARG A 110 -25.10 0.90 -22.54
N ARG A 111 -26.01 1.12 -23.52
CA ARG A 111 -27.45 0.88 -23.39
C ARG A 111 -27.66 -0.60 -22.98
N GLY A 112 -28.38 -0.86 -21.88
CA GLY A 112 -28.63 -2.21 -21.37
C GLY A 112 -27.55 -2.75 -20.41
N GLY A 113 -26.50 -1.99 -20.10
CA GLY A 113 -25.51 -2.36 -19.07
C GLY A 113 -26.16 -2.50 -17.69
N ALA A 114 -25.98 -3.65 -17.05
CA ALA A 114 -26.54 -4.01 -15.75
C ALA A 114 -26.46 -2.86 -14.74
N GLY A 115 -27.58 -2.43 -14.21
CA GLY A 115 -27.88 -1.51 -13.11
C GLY A 115 -26.78 -0.61 -12.53
N LYS A 116 -27.14 0.25 -11.63
CA LYS A 116 -26.21 1.12 -10.89
C LYS A 116 -25.11 0.29 -10.21
N LYS A 117 -23.86 0.68 -10.37
CA LYS A 117 -22.70 0.13 -9.68
C LYS A 117 -22.10 1.20 -8.78
N TYR A 118 -21.50 0.76 -7.70
CA TYR A 118 -20.93 1.65 -6.71
C TYR A 118 -19.48 1.29 -6.46
N LEU A 119 -18.63 2.30 -6.36
CA LEU A 119 -17.31 2.19 -5.74
C LEU A 119 -17.42 2.84 -4.36
N VAL A 120 -17.23 2.04 -3.32
CA VAL A 120 -17.42 2.45 -1.94
C VAL A 120 -16.08 2.43 -1.23
N PHE A 121 -15.73 3.52 -0.57
CA PHE A 121 -14.62 3.56 0.37
C PHE A 121 -15.14 3.30 1.79
N SER A 122 -14.71 2.19 2.36
CA SER A 122 -15.01 1.78 3.74
C SER A 122 -13.79 1.99 4.61
N ASP A 123 -13.95 2.56 5.82
CA ASP A 123 -12.84 2.79 6.74
C ASP A 123 -13.30 2.93 8.20
N ALA A 124 -13.18 1.88 8.99
CA ALA A 124 -13.64 1.86 10.39
C ALA A 124 -13.02 2.97 11.26
N ARG A 125 -11.82 3.47 10.92
CA ARG A 125 -11.10 4.49 11.70
C ARG A 125 -11.18 5.89 11.10
N LYS A 126 -11.74 6.08 9.93
CA LYS A 126 -11.87 7.36 9.22
C LYS A 126 -10.53 8.09 8.97
N PHE A 127 -9.41 7.36 8.87
CA PHE A 127 -8.09 7.93 8.62
C PHE A 127 -7.72 7.99 7.15
N GLY A 128 -8.46 7.26 6.32
CA GLY A 128 -8.26 7.24 4.89
C GLY A 128 -8.35 8.62 4.27
N LYS A 129 -7.65 8.82 3.17
CA LYS A 129 -7.63 10.11 2.49
C LYS A 129 -7.99 9.92 1.03
N ILE A 130 -8.98 10.69 0.57
CA ILE A 130 -9.33 10.81 -0.84
C ILE A 130 -9.19 12.29 -1.19
N THR A 131 -8.37 12.59 -2.20
CA THR A 131 -8.11 13.97 -2.65
C THR A 131 -8.13 14.04 -4.17
N LEU A 132 -8.04 15.24 -4.71
CA LEU A 132 -8.05 15.52 -6.14
C LEU A 132 -6.74 16.18 -6.54
N LEU A 133 -6.15 15.67 -7.62
CA LEU A 133 -4.93 16.22 -8.22
C LEU A 133 -5.21 16.60 -9.69
N ASP A 134 -4.39 17.45 -10.23
CA ASP A 134 -4.25 17.59 -11.67
C ASP A 134 -3.40 16.44 -12.21
N THR A 135 -3.86 15.75 -13.25
CA THR A 135 -3.19 14.53 -13.75
C THR A 135 -1.76 14.81 -14.25
N LYS A 136 -1.55 15.96 -14.91
CA LYS A 136 -0.26 16.33 -15.49
C LYS A 136 0.82 16.55 -14.42
N THR A 137 0.42 17.10 -13.27
CA THR A 137 1.33 17.44 -12.16
C THR A 137 1.15 16.55 -10.94
N ALA A 138 0.41 15.45 -11.07
CA ALA A 138 0.08 14.58 -9.94
C ALA A 138 1.33 14.06 -9.21
N HIS A 139 2.35 13.65 -9.96
CA HIS A 139 3.60 13.12 -9.40
C HIS A 139 4.45 14.16 -8.68
N ASP A 140 4.32 15.44 -9.03
CA ASP A 140 5.03 16.56 -8.39
C ASP A 140 4.27 17.09 -7.16
N SER A 141 3.07 16.54 -6.90
CA SER A 141 2.27 16.94 -5.75
C SER A 141 2.94 16.56 -4.44
N LYS A 142 2.67 17.32 -3.38
CA LYS A 142 3.10 17.02 -1.98
C LYS A 142 2.70 15.62 -1.48
N HIS A 143 1.82 14.92 -2.20
CA HIS A 143 1.38 13.56 -1.84
C HIS A 143 2.25 12.48 -2.46
N LEU A 144 2.95 12.76 -3.56
CA LEU A 144 3.64 11.76 -4.35
C LEU A 144 5.11 12.09 -4.64
N SER A 145 5.54 13.37 -4.57
CA SER A 145 6.88 13.82 -4.92
C SER A 145 7.99 13.13 -4.12
N ASP A 146 7.77 12.94 -2.84
CA ASP A 146 8.79 12.37 -1.94
C ASP A 146 8.81 10.84 -1.91
N ILE A 147 7.90 10.18 -2.63
CA ILE A 147 7.86 8.72 -2.62
C ILE A 147 9.06 8.15 -3.39
N GLY A 148 9.80 7.26 -2.75
CA GLY A 148 10.95 6.55 -3.32
C GLY A 148 10.58 5.64 -4.50
N PRO A 149 11.54 5.02 -5.17
CA PRO A 149 11.29 4.14 -6.32
C PRO A 149 10.43 2.93 -5.97
N GLU A 150 9.71 2.44 -6.97
CA GLU A 150 8.87 1.25 -6.88
C GLU A 150 9.73 -0.02 -6.86
N PRO A 151 9.68 -0.83 -5.81
CA PRO A 151 10.57 -1.98 -5.69
C PRO A 151 10.30 -3.10 -6.70
N LEU A 152 9.13 -3.12 -7.34
CA LEU A 152 8.78 -4.14 -8.35
C LEU A 152 8.98 -3.66 -9.79
N ASP A 153 9.30 -2.40 -10.02
CA ASP A 153 9.59 -1.90 -11.37
C ASP A 153 10.81 -2.60 -11.98
N LYS A 154 10.83 -2.72 -13.30
CA LYS A 154 11.96 -3.31 -14.05
C LYS A 154 13.24 -2.51 -13.86
N SER A 155 13.14 -1.19 -13.74
CA SER A 155 14.28 -0.27 -13.50
C SER A 155 14.85 -0.36 -12.09
N PHE A 156 14.12 -0.96 -11.11
CA PHE A 156 14.62 -1.12 -9.75
C PHE A 156 15.52 -2.34 -9.64
N ASN A 157 16.82 -2.13 -9.79
CA ASN A 157 17.86 -3.13 -9.71
C ASN A 157 18.63 -3.08 -8.36
N LEU A 158 19.63 -3.95 -8.19
CA LEU A 158 20.43 -4.03 -6.97
C LEU A 158 21.20 -2.74 -6.69
N GLU A 159 21.76 -2.11 -7.71
CA GLU A 159 22.52 -0.87 -7.54
C GLU A 159 21.61 0.28 -7.11
N LYS A 160 20.39 0.34 -7.65
CA LYS A 160 19.39 1.31 -7.19
C LYS A 160 18.99 1.08 -5.73
N LEU A 161 18.88 -0.18 -5.29
CA LEU A 161 18.65 -0.49 -3.88
C LEU A 161 19.78 0.04 -3.00
N LYS A 162 21.05 -0.22 -3.36
CA LYS A 162 22.22 0.28 -2.63
C LYS A 162 22.24 1.80 -2.54
N GLU A 163 22.03 2.48 -3.68
CA GLU A 163 21.94 3.95 -3.74
C GLU A 163 20.89 4.48 -2.75
N ARG A 164 19.69 3.89 -2.77
CA ARG A 164 18.60 4.36 -1.92
C ARG A 164 18.88 4.10 -0.44
N LEU A 165 19.38 2.93 -0.08
CA LEU A 165 19.74 2.59 1.29
C LEU A 165 20.86 3.50 1.83
N ASN A 166 21.84 3.86 0.99
CA ASN A 166 22.95 4.72 1.38
C ASN A 166 22.50 6.12 1.84
N LYS A 167 21.35 6.62 1.38
CA LYS A 167 20.76 7.89 1.86
C LYS A 167 20.46 7.89 3.37
N LYS A 168 20.38 6.72 3.99
CA LYS A 168 20.18 6.52 5.45
C LYS A 168 21.13 5.45 5.99
N SER A 169 22.42 5.57 5.66
CA SER A 169 23.46 4.58 6.00
C SER A 169 23.58 4.28 7.49
N ASN A 170 23.35 5.25 8.36
CA ASN A 170 23.37 5.09 9.82
C ASN A 170 22.07 4.51 10.39
N GLY A 171 21.03 4.36 9.58
CA GLY A 171 19.74 3.83 10.00
C GLY A 171 19.75 2.31 10.21
N LYS A 172 18.83 1.82 11.07
CA LYS A 172 18.56 0.40 11.22
C LYS A 172 17.82 -0.09 9.98
N ILE A 173 18.22 -1.22 9.41
CA ILE A 173 17.72 -1.70 8.11
C ILE A 173 16.19 -1.80 8.06
N LYS A 174 15.54 -2.30 9.11
CA LYS A 174 14.06 -2.35 9.16
C LYS A 174 13.44 -0.94 9.02
N THR A 175 13.96 0.03 9.76
CA THR A 175 13.44 1.40 9.74
C THR A 175 13.63 2.04 8.35
N VAL A 176 14.75 1.74 7.69
CA VAL A 176 15.06 2.27 6.37
C VAL A 176 14.18 1.62 5.29
N LEU A 177 13.91 0.33 5.38
CA LEU A 177 13.03 -0.38 4.43
C LEU A 177 11.58 0.11 4.48
N ILE A 178 11.07 0.52 5.65
CA ILE A 178 9.68 1.02 5.79
C ILE A 178 9.52 2.50 5.44
N ASP A 179 10.61 3.22 5.24
CA ASP A 179 10.60 4.63 4.87
C ASP A 179 10.17 4.80 3.41
N GLN A 180 9.01 5.42 3.22
CA GLN A 180 8.42 5.58 1.89
C GLN A 180 9.25 6.48 0.97
N ASN A 181 10.11 7.35 1.51
CA ASN A 181 11.01 8.19 0.73
C ASN A 181 12.21 7.38 0.20
N ILE A 182 12.56 6.28 0.86
CA ILE A 182 13.67 5.40 0.44
C ILE A 182 13.18 4.37 -0.57
N ILE A 183 12.13 3.61 -0.21
CA ILE A 183 11.52 2.58 -1.06
C ILE A 183 10.00 2.66 -0.92
N ALA A 184 9.30 2.72 -2.04
CA ALA A 184 7.85 2.80 -2.05
C ALA A 184 7.19 1.50 -1.57
N GLY A 185 6.10 1.64 -0.82
CA GLY A 185 5.12 0.58 -0.61
C GLY A 185 5.41 -0.43 0.49
N ILE A 186 6.66 -0.61 0.95
CA ILE A 186 7.00 -1.52 2.04
C ILE A 186 6.51 -0.95 3.37
N GLY A 187 5.96 -1.79 4.23
CA GLY A 187 5.56 -1.42 5.58
C GLY A 187 6.01 -2.45 6.60
N ASN A 188 5.26 -2.57 7.69
CA ASN A 188 5.70 -3.34 8.85
C ASN A 188 5.66 -4.86 8.63
N ILE A 189 4.65 -5.34 7.88
CA ILE A 189 4.47 -6.76 7.60
C ILE A 189 5.58 -7.22 6.64
N TYR A 190 5.62 -6.60 5.47
CA TYR A 190 6.54 -7.05 4.43
C TYR A 190 8.01 -6.81 4.78
N SER A 191 8.35 -5.79 5.58
CA SER A 191 9.74 -5.62 6.04
C SER A 191 10.22 -6.74 6.95
N ASP A 192 9.36 -7.26 7.85
CA ASP A 192 9.72 -8.41 8.70
C ASP A 192 9.93 -9.67 7.86
N GLU A 193 9.03 -9.94 6.93
CA GLU A 193 9.10 -11.08 6.03
C GLU A 193 10.33 -11.03 5.10
N ILE A 194 10.66 -9.84 4.57
CA ILE A 194 11.85 -9.62 3.74
C ILE A 194 13.12 -9.89 4.54
N LEU A 195 13.23 -9.33 5.73
CA LEU A 195 14.42 -9.48 6.57
C LEU A 195 14.58 -10.90 7.08
N TRP A 196 13.47 -11.59 7.42
CA TRP A 196 13.52 -12.99 7.80
C TRP A 196 14.05 -13.87 6.65
N ARG A 197 13.54 -13.67 5.42
CA ARG A 197 13.99 -14.40 4.23
C ARG A 197 15.44 -14.13 3.88
N ALA A 198 15.86 -12.88 4.04
CA ALA A 198 17.23 -12.44 3.77
C ALA A 198 18.23 -12.94 4.83
N GLY A 199 17.77 -13.37 6.00
CA GLY A 199 18.64 -13.76 7.12
C GLY A 199 19.29 -12.58 7.83
N VAL A 200 18.71 -11.37 7.73
CA VAL A 200 19.30 -10.13 8.25
C VAL A 200 18.56 -9.66 9.49
N TYR A 201 19.31 -9.37 10.56
CA TYR A 201 18.76 -8.87 11.82
C TYR A 201 18.19 -7.43 11.63
N PRO A 202 16.96 -7.15 12.11
CA PRO A 202 16.27 -5.89 11.78
C PRO A 202 16.95 -4.61 12.31
N GLU A 203 17.81 -4.70 13.31
CA GLU A 203 18.56 -3.55 13.85
C GLU A 203 19.95 -3.36 13.23
N ARG A 204 20.36 -4.19 12.28
CA ARG A 204 21.63 -3.98 11.57
C ARG A 204 21.67 -2.59 10.96
N LYS A 205 22.79 -1.89 11.12
CA LYS A 205 23.02 -0.61 10.46
C LYS A 205 23.20 -0.83 8.95
N VAL A 206 22.57 0.02 8.15
CA VAL A 206 22.68 -0.05 6.69
C VAL A 206 24.15 0.06 6.25
N SER A 207 24.96 0.92 6.90
CA SER A 207 26.38 1.07 6.60
C SER A 207 27.17 -0.24 6.70
N THR A 208 26.83 -1.12 7.65
CA THR A 208 27.50 -2.43 7.78
C THR A 208 27.09 -3.39 6.65
N LEU A 209 25.87 -3.28 6.14
CA LEU A 209 25.35 -4.08 5.03
C LEU A 209 25.89 -3.61 3.66
N LEU A 210 26.30 -2.33 3.55
CA LEU A 210 26.83 -1.76 2.30
C LEU A 210 28.36 -1.97 2.14
N ARG A 211 29.06 -2.41 3.20
CA ARG A 211 30.50 -2.72 3.10
C ARG A 211 30.74 -3.89 2.15
N GLN A 212 31.91 -3.88 1.51
CA GLN A 212 32.38 -5.01 0.69
C GLN A 212 32.58 -6.29 1.55
N GLY A 213 32.55 -7.45 0.94
CA GLY A 213 32.61 -8.74 1.62
C GLY A 213 31.25 -9.31 1.98
N SER A 214 31.06 -9.81 3.21
CA SER A 214 29.80 -10.44 3.65
C SER A 214 28.58 -9.53 3.53
N GLY A 215 28.73 -8.21 3.75
CA GLY A 215 27.68 -7.22 3.60
C GLY A 215 27.11 -7.15 2.18
N GLY A 216 27.96 -7.29 1.16
CA GLY A 216 27.52 -7.31 -0.24
C GLY A 216 26.57 -8.47 -0.57
N GLN A 217 26.77 -9.64 0.05
CA GLN A 217 25.87 -10.78 -0.12
C GLN A 217 24.53 -10.57 0.61
N GLU A 218 24.54 -9.97 1.79
CA GLU A 218 23.34 -9.67 2.56
C GLU A 218 22.40 -8.69 1.82
N ILE A 219 22.95 -7.66 1.20
CA ILE A 219 22.16 -6.73 0.34
C ILE A 219 21.57 -7.45 -0.87
N LYS A 220 22.30 -8.36 -1.52
CA LYS A 220 21.76 -9.21 -2.59
C LYS A 220 20.60 -10.08 -2.08
N ASN A 221 20.74 -10.63 -0.88
CA ASN A 221 19.68 -11.42 -0.25
C ASN A 221 18.44 -10.56 0.05
N ILE A 222 18.62 -9.33 0.60
CA ILE A 222 17.51 -8.39 0.83
C ILE A 222 16.81 -8.05 -0.49
N TYR A 223 17.56 -7.76 -1.56
CA TYR A 223 16.99 -7.46 -2.87
C TYR A 223 16.13 -8.61 -3.41
N ARG A 224 16.66 -9.83 -3.40
CA ARG A 224 15.93 -11.03 -3.85
C ARG A 224 14.70 -11.31 -2.98
N ALA A 225 14.87 -11.25 -1.66
CA ALA A 225 13.79 -11.45 -0.70
C ALA A 225 12.67 -10.42 -0.88
N MET A 226 13.02 -9.15 -1.12
CA MET A 226 12.07 -8.06 -1.38
C MET A 226 11.21 -8.35 -2.62
N LYS A 227 11.84 -8.62 -3.77
CA LYS A 227 11.12 -8.95 -5.01
C LYS A 227 10.17 -10.14 -4.81
N ASN A 228 10.68 -11.23 -4.23
CA ASN A 228 9.93 -12.47 -4.05
C ASN A 228 8.78 -12.30 -3.03
N THR A 229 9.01 -11.63 -1.91
CA THR A 229 8.01 -11.47 -0.85
C THR A 229 6.86 -10.57 -1.31
N LEU A 230 7.17 -9.46 -1.97
CA LEU A 230 6.14 -8.56 -2.50
C LEU A 230 5.33 -9.22 -3.64
N ALA A 231 6.00 -9.92 -4.56
CA ALA A 231 5.30 -10.67 -5.62
C ALA A 231 4.40 -11.78 -5.03
N LYS A 232 4.90 -12.52 -4.03
CA LYS A 232 4.11 -13.52 -3.30
C LYS A 232 2.90 -12.89 -2.62
N GLY A 233 3.08 -11.73 -1.94
CA GLY A 233 1.97 -10.99 -1.34
C GLY A 233 0.89 -10.63 -2.34
N ILE A 234 1.24 -10.15 -3.53
CA ILE A 234 0.30 -9.84 -4.61
C ILE A 234 -0.43 -11.11 -5.08
N ASN A 235 0.29 -12.21 -5.30
CA ASN A 235 -0.28 -13.47 -5.79
C ASN A 235 -1.30 -14.08 -4.81
N PHE A 236 -1.12 -13.87 -3.51
CA PHE A 236 -2.08 -14.28 -2.48
C PHE A 236 -3.16 -13.23 -2.18
N GLY A 237 -3.25 -12.18 -2.99
CA GLY A 237 -4.30 -11.16 -2.85
C GLY A 237 -4.09 -10.21 -1.68
N GLY A 238 -2.87 -10.10 -1.15
CA GLY A 238 -2.51 -9.27 -0.01
C GLY A 238 -2.70 -9.96 1.34
N ASP A 239 -2.38 -9.21 2.39
CA ASP A 239 -2.51 -9.59 3.79
C ASP A 239 -3.79 -9.03 4.41
N SER A 240 -4.56 -9.88 5.07
CA SER A 240 -5.81 -9.54 5.75
C SER A 240 -5.81 -9.95 7.21
N ILE A 241 -4.67 -9.84 7.88
CA ILE A 241 -4.61 -10.05 9.35
C ILE A 241 -5.43 -8.99 10.09
N SER A 242 -5.71 -7.85 9.45
CA SER A 242 -6.60 -6.81 9.93
C SER A 242 -7.80 -6.60 8.97
N ASP A 243 -8.17 -5.35 8.76
CA ASP A 243 -9.42 -4.96 8.09
C ASP A 243 -9.35 -4.96 6.57
N TYR A 244 -8.17 -5.14 5.96
CA TYR A 244 -8.05 -5.12 4.52
C TYR A 244 -8.95 -6.16 3.85
N ARG A 245 -9.69 -5.72 2.85
CA ARG A 245 -10.48 -6.54 1.94
C ARG A 245 -10.21 -6.09 0.51
N ASN A 246 -10.28 -7.03 -0.43
CA ASN A 246 -10.21 -6.71 -1.86
C ASN A 246 -11.52 -6.05 -2.33
N ILE A 247 -11.59 -5.69 -3.60
CA ILE A 247 -12.76 -4.97 -4.16
C ILE A 247 -14.08 -5.74 -4.12
N TYR A 248 -14.05 -7.03 -3.79
CA TYR A 248 -15.26 -7.87 -3.60
C TYR A 248 -15.62 -8.04 -2.11
N GLY A 249 -14.89 -7.42 -1.20
CA GLY A 249 -15.08 -7.59 0.23
C GLY A 249 -14.43 -8.86 0.80
N LEU A 250 -13.63 -9.59 0.01
CA LEU A 250 -12.99 -10.84 0.41
C LEU A 250 -11.59 -10.59 0.98
N PRO A 251 -11.15 -11.38 2.00
CA PRO A 251 -9.80 -11.28 2.55
C PRO A 251 -8.76 -11.81 1.55
N GLY A 252 -7.54 -11.26 1.63
CA GLY A 252 -6.35 -11.89 1.05
C GLY A 252 -5.94 -13.14 1.85
N LYS A 253 -4.88 -13.81 1.40
CA LYS A 253 -4.40 -15.08 1.98
C LYS A 253 -2.93 -15.04 2.41
N PHE A 254 -2.24 -13.91 2.27
CA PHE A 254 -0.81 -13.83 2.56
C PHE A 254 -0.49 -14.06 4.05
N GLN A 255 -1.40 -13.74 4.98
CA GLN A 255 -1.24 -14.03 6.40
C GLN A 255 -1.02 -15.51 6.74
N MET A 256 -1.50 -16.43 5.89
CA MET A 256 -1.27 -17.87 6.05
C MET A 256 0.17 -18.27 5.69
N HIS A 257 0.94 -17.36 5.11
CA HIS A 257 2.30 -17.56 4.60
C HIS A 257 3.35 -16.72 5.32
N HIS A 258 3.00 -16.16 6.48
CA HIS A 258 3.95 -15.44 7.32
C HIS A 258 5.00 -16.40 7.88
N GLU A 259 6.24 -15.94 7.84
CA GLU A 259 7.38 -16.66 8.41
C GLU A 259 7.85 -16.02 9.74
N ALA A 260 7.64 -14.72 9.89
CA ALA A 260 8.03 -13.96 11.07
C ALA A 260 6.88 -13.10 11.64
N TYR A 261 6.21 -12.32 10.80
CA TYR A 261 5.23 -11.35 11.26
C TYR A 261 4.06 -12.02 11.99
N GLY A 262 3.75 -11.52 13.22
CA GLY A 262 2.66 -12.02 14.04
C GLY A 262 2.92 -13.37 14.74
N ARG A 263 4.10 -13.99 14.54
CA ARG A 263 4.40 -15.35 15.00
C ARG A 263 5.29 -15.40 16.26
N THR A 264 5.20 -14.38 17.10
CA THR A 264 5.98 -14.32 18.36
C THR A 264 5.78 -15.57 19.22
N GLY A 265 6.88 -16.19 19.67
CA GLY A 265 6.86 -17.42 20.48
C GLY A 265 6.84 -18.72 19.66
N GLU A 266 6.53 -18.66 18.37
CA GLU A 266 6.51 -19.84 17.52
C GLU A 266 7.92 -20.24 17.05
N LYS A 267 8.11 -21.52 16.73
CA LYS A 267 9.35 -22.03 16.12
C LYS A 267 9.63 -21.36 14.78
N CYS A 268 10.89 -21.02 14.56
CA CYS A 268 11.34 -20.50 13.26
C CYS A 268 11.19 -21.59 12.19
N ARG A 269 10.59 -21.23 11.04
CA ARG A 269 10.38 -22.17 9.92
C ARG A 269 11.58 -22.28 8.97
N LYS A 270 12.69 -21.61 9.27
CA LYS A 270 13.92 -21.77 8.49
C LYS A 270 14.47 -23.18 8.67
N LYS A 271 14.74 -23.87 7.56
CA LYS A 271 15.32 -25.23 7.58
C LYS A 271 16.55 -25.28 8.53
N ASN A 272 16.59 -26.27 9.38
CA ASN A 272 17.63 -26.50 10.39
C ASN A 272 17.79 -25.39 11.45
N CYS A 273 16.85 -24.46 11.58
CA CYS A 273 16.89 -23.43 12.62
C CYS A 273 16.14 -23.88 13.87
N LYS A 274 16.83 -23.93 15.01
CA LYS A 274 16.24 -24.25 16.33
C LYS A 274 15.69 -23.01 17.07
N GLY A 275 15.70 -21.83 16.43
CA GLY A 275 15.28 -20.58 17.04
C GLY A 275 13.76 -20.43 17.12
N ILE A 276 13.32 -19.45 17.90
CA ILE A 276 11.93 -18.98 17.98
C ILE A 276 11.83 -17.55 17.45
N ILE A 277 10.63 -17.18 17.00
CA ILE A 277 10.35 -15.80 16.58
C ILE A 277 10.22 -14.93 17.84
N LYS A 278 11.02 -13.87 17.88
CA LYS A 278 10.99 -12.84 18.92
C LYS A 278 10.31 -11.59 18.41
N ARG A 279 9.80 -10.77 19.33
CA ARG A 279 9.24 -9.44 19.03
C ARG A 279 10.03 -8.37 19.79
N LYS A 280 10.38 -7.29 19.10
CA LYS A 280 11.01 -6.08 19.68
C LYS A 280 10.40 -4.84 19.10
N VAL A 281 10.39 -3.74 19.82
CA VAL A 281 10.01 -2.42 19.28
C VAL A 281 11.27 -1.73 18.77
N ILE A 282 11.26 -1.32 17.49
CA ILE A 282 12.35 -0.61 16.82
C ILE A 282 11.76 0.68 16.25
N ASN A 283 12.22 1.82 16.76
CA ASN A 283 11.75 3.15 16.36
C ASN A 283 10.19 3.24 16.30
N GLY A 284 9.53 2.79 17.38
CA GLY A 284 8.06 2.84 17.50
C GLY A 284 7.30 1.80 16.67
N ARG A 285 7.99 0.85 16.01
CA ARG A 285 7.36 -0.22 15.23
C ARG A 285 7.75 -1.60 15.76
N SER A 286 6.78 -2.51 15.83
CA SER A 286 7.08 -3.92 16.14
C SER A 286 7.93 -4.53 15.03
N ALA A 287 8.94 -5.29 15.40
CA ALA A 287 9.73 -6.14 14.54
C ALA A 287 9.62 -7.57 15.02
N HIS A 288 9.33 -8.50 14.11
CA HIS A 288 9.29 -9.94 14.39
C HIS A 288 10.44 -10.61 13.65
N PHE A 289 11.25 -11.37 14.37
CA PHE A 289 12.49 -11.94 13.83
C PHE A 289 12.95 -13.16 14.60
N CYS A 290 13.79 -13.98 13.99
CA CYS A 290 14.50 -15.08 14.66
C CYS A 290 15.97 -14.70 14.88
N SER A 291 16.38 -14.55 16.14
CA SER A 291 17.77 -14.18 16.49
C SER A 291 18.81 -15.28 16.24
N VAL A 292 18.38 -16.49 15.87
CA VAL A 292 19.29 -17.62 15.60
C VAL A 292 19.81 -17.57 14.15
N HIS A 293 18.94 -17.36 13.15
CA HIS A 293 19.38 -17.34 11.76
C HIS A 293 19.49 -15.94 11.15
N GLN A 294 18.88 -14.92 11.75
CA GLN A 294 19.07 -13.53 11.31
C GLN A 294 20.26 -12.91 12.07
N LYS A 295 21.30 -12.54 11.35
CA LYS A 295 22.56 -12.00 11.90
C LYS A 295 22.72 -10.53 11.55
#